data_9eb0950262422425cb83bee616305824
#
_entry.id   9eb0950262422425cb83bee616305824
#
_cell.length_a   1.000
_cell.length_b   1.000
_cell.length_c   1.000
_cell.angle_alpha   90.00
_cell.angle_beta   90.00
_cell.angle_gamma   90.00
#
_symmetry.space_group_name_H-M   'P 1'
#
loop_
_entity.id
_entity.type
_entity.pdbx_description
1 polymer ?
#
loop_
_entity_poly.entity_id
_entity_poly.type
_entity_poly.pdbx_seq_one_letter_code
_entity_poly.pdbx_strand_id
1 'polypeptide(L)'
;MRLIAPMLATPGELPEAMDGGWAAEMKYDGCRVVAAVGGGAPPVLWTRNLNVVTSSYPEVTEGLTDVFGGRGRIVFDGEVVALAQGRPSFARLQKRMNTLRPTTALRRQVPVTYLPFDILSADGGDLMAAPYLERRAALTDLGHDLHGVGVPVQILPHWEGVDGAVILEAARNSGMEGAVFKRVGSPYLPGQRTRSWRKVLLRTRSSCLIVGWIAGGGAQRNMVSSLVLGAYDDQGVLRYVGSVGTGFTMAVRRQLKEKLATLERRTSPLGTDAPAAEEHGIVRWVEPVIVVDVAYREYQPGGLRHPSFKGQRRDLDPGSITRDSL
;
A
#
# COMPACT_ATOMS: atom_id res chain seq x y z
N MET A 1 -3.91 20.36 20.87
CA MET A 1 -2.66 19.93 20.18
C MET A 1 -2.82 20.14 18.69
N ARG A 2 -1.83 20.71 18.00
CA ARG A 2 -1.83 20.77 16.53
C ARG A 2 -1.43 19.40 15.97
N LEU A 3 -2.22 18.81 15.07
CA LEU A 3 -1.88 17.56 14.42
C LEU A 3 -0.76 17.77 13.41
N ILE A 4 0.19 16.86 13.37
CA ILE A 4 1.35 16.89 12.46
C ILE A 4 1.02 16.08 11.22
N ALA A 5 1.08 16.70 10.04
CA ALA A 5 0.97 15.99 8.77
C ALA A 5 2.24 15.16 8.54
N PRO A 6 2.14 13.85 8.26
CA PRO A 6 3.33 13.02 8.14
C PRO A 6 4.16 13.33 6.89
N MET A 7 5.49 13.20 7.00
CA MET A 7 6.43 13.26 5.90
C MET A 7 6.18 12.13 4.90
N LEU A 8 6.36 12.37 3.59
CA LEU A 8 5.99 11.43 2.54
C LEU A 8 7.22 10.93 1.78
N ALA A 9 7.27 9.61 1.56
CA ALA A 9 8.27 9.01 0.70
C ALA A 9 7.97 9.22 -0.79
N THR A 10 9.01 9.43 -1.60
CA THR A 10 8.94 9.50 -3.05
C THR A 10 9.05 8.10 -3.65
N PRO A 11 8.17 7.69 -4.59
CA PRO A 11 8.39 6.47 -5.36
C PRO A 11 9.70 6.56 -6.16
N GLY A 12 10.47 5.48 -6.21
CA GLY A 12 11.72 5.48 -6.93
C GLY A 12 12.33 4.09 -7.04
N GLU A 13 13.51 4.05 -7.62
CA GLU A 13 14.37 2.88 -7.70
C GLU A 13 15.28 2.81 -6.46
N LEU A 14 15.99 1.69 -6.32
CA LEU A 14 17.01 1.53 -5.30
C LEU A 14 17.99 2.74 -5.32
N PRO A 15 18.47 3.20 -4.16
CA PRO A 15 19.62 4.09 -4.11
C PRO A 15 20.82 3.44 -4.81
N GLU A 16 21.58 4.20 -5.59
CA GLU A 16 22.73 3.69 -6.36
C GLU A 16 23.86 3.17 -5.44
N ALA A 17 23.96 3.73 -4.23
CA ALA A 17 24.91 3.26 -3.22
C ALA A 17 24.22 3.24 -1.84
N MET A 18 24.41 2.14 -1.13
CA MET A 18 23.94 1.96 0.25
C MET A 18 25.06 2.20 1.30
N ASP A 19 26.17 2.75 0.88
CA ASP A 19 27.44 2.94 1.59
C ASP A 19 27.36 3.95 2.76
N GLY A 20 26.54 3.61 3.78
CA GLY A 20 26.38 4.43 5.00
C GLY A 20 25.53 5.69 4.80
N GLY A 21 25.05 5.98 3.59
CA GLY A 21 24.20 7.14 3.32
C GLY A 21 22.70 6.87 3.44
N TRP A 22 22.32 5.60 3.52
CA TRP A 22 20.93 5.14 3.56
C TRP A 22 20.72 4.02 4.58
N ALA A 23 19.57 4.06 5.22
CA ALA A 23 19.02 2.95 5.99
C ALA A 23 17.77 2.42 5.29
N ALA A 24 17.49 1.14 5.45
CA ALA A 24 16.32 0.48 4.88
C ALA A 24 15.37 0.00 5.96
N GLU A 25 14.08 0.07 5.68
CA GLU A 25 13.00 -0.49 6.50
C GLU A 25 12.05 -1.28 5.60
N MET A 26 11.47 -2.38 6.12
CA MET A 26 10.41 -3.09 5.42
C MET A 26 9.17 -2.21 5.27
N LYS A 27 8.58 -2.20 4.08
CA LYS A 27 7.33 -1.47 3.86
C LYS A 27 6.14 -2.40 4.06
N TYR A 28 5.49 -2.21 5.18
CA TYR A 28 4.23 -2.89 5.52
C TYR A 28 3.06 -2.26 4.77
N ASP A 29 2.06 -3.07 4.47
CA ASP A 29 0.81 -2.63 3.88
C ASP A 29 -0.27 -2.48 4.96
N GLY A 30 -0.55 -1.26 5.33
CA GLY A 30 -1.46 -0.93 6.41
C GLY A 30 -2.11 0.44 6.25
N CYS A 31 -2.45 1.03 7.38
CA CYS A 31 -2.94 2.39 7.49
C CYS A 31 -1.93 3.22 8.28
N ARG A 32 -1.38 4.27 7.66
CA ARG A 32 -0.46 5.17 8.35
C ARG A 32 -1.17 5.97 9.43
N VAL A 33 -0.61 5.90 10.62
CA VAL A 33 -1.12 6.57 11.82
C VAL A 33 0.03 7.27 12.55
N VAL A 34 -0.16 8.53 12.85
CA VAL A 34 0.65 9.25 13.82
C VAL A 34 -0.04 9.15 15.18
N ALA A 35 0.72 8.81 16.22
CA ALA A 35 0.20 8.61 17.57
C ALA A 35 0.94 9.51 18.55
N ALA A 36 0.20 10.25 19.37
CA ALA A 36 0.75 11.07 20.43
C ALA A 36 0.23 10.57 21.78
N VAL A 37 1.14 10.32 22.74
CA VAL A 37 0.84 9.77 24.06
C VAL A 37 1.69 10.47 25.13
N GLY A 38 1.33 10.39 26.40
CA GLY A 38 2.05 11.00 27.53
C GLY A 38 1.85 12.51 27.65
N GLY A 39 2.65 13.13 28.52
CA GLY A 39 2.55 14.57 28.82
C GLY A 39 1.27 14.95 29.56
N GLY A 40 0.67 14.04 30.34
CA GLY A 40 -0.54 14.28 31.10
C GLY A 40 -1.82 14.49 30.27
N ALA A 41 -1.77 14.26 28.96
CA ALA A 41 -2.92 14.42 28.05
C ALA A 41 -3.40 13.07 27.49
N PRO A 42 -4.69 12.90 27.20
CA PRO A 42 -5.19 11.71 26.53
C PRO A 42 -4.44 11.41 25.22
N PRO A 43 -4.21 10.14 24.87
CA PRO A 43 -3.59 9.76 23.61
C PRO A 43 -4.49 10.16 22.43
N VAL A 44 -3.85 10.58 21.33
CA VAL A 44 -4.52 10.93 20.09
C VAL A 44 -3.83 10.22 18.93
N LEU A 45 -4.62 9.49 18.13
CA LEU A 45 -4.19 8.83 16.91
C LEU A 45 -4.84 9.53 15.71
N TRP A 46 -4.06 9.80 14.66
CA TRP A 46 -4.59 10.39 13.43
C TRP A 46 -3.92 9.84 12.18
N THR A 47 -4.67 9.82 11.10
CA THR A 47 -4.22 9.32 9.80
C THR A 47 -3.39 10.37 9.05
N ARG A 48 -2.84 9.95 7.91
CA ARG A 48 -2.13 10.84 6.97
C ARG A 48 -2.94 12.09 6.59
N ASN A 49 -4.25 11.97 6.49
CA ASN A 49 -5.14 13.07 6.10
C ASN A 49 -5.66 13.87 7.32
N LEU A 50 -5.00 13.70 8.47
CA LEU A 50 -5.33 14.36 9.75
C LEU A 50 -6.70 13.98 10.33
N ASN A 51 -7.31 12.90 9.88
CA ASN A 51 -8.52 12.37 10.47
C ASN A 51 -8.17 11.66 11.78
N VAL A 52 -8.84 12.06 12.88
CA VAL A 52 -8.66 11.43 14.19
C VAL A 52 -9.31 10.04 14.19
N VAL A 53 -8.50 9.02 14.53
CA VAL A 53 -8.89 7.60 14.52
C VAL A 53 -8.65 6.90 15.87
N THR A 54 -8.50 7.67 16.95
CA THR A 54 -8.26 7.16 18.30
C THR A 54 -9.29 6.08 18.69
N SER A 55 -10.57 6.32 18.43
CA SER A 55 -11.64 5.38 18.73
C SER A 55 -11.71 4.15 17.81
N SER A 56 -11.01 4.16 16.68
CA SER A 56 -10.97 3.01 15.76
C SER A 56 -9.97 1.95 16.19
N TYR A 57 -8.98 2.34 16.99
CA TYR A 57 -7.89 1.46 17.46
C TYR A 57 -7.70 1.53 18.98
N PRO A 58 -8.77 1.19 19.78
CA PRO A 58 -8.72 1.31 21.23
C PRO A 58 -7.61 0.45 21.85
N GLU A 59 -7.33 -0.74 21.32
CA GLU A 59 -6.27 -1.63 21.78
C GLU A 59 -4.86 -1.02 21.62
N VAL A 60 -4.63 -0.28 20.55
CA VAL A 60 -3.36 0.46 20.33
C VAL A 60 -3.28 1.64 21.29
N THR A 61 -4.39 2.36 21.46
CA THR A 61 -4.49 3.51 22.37
C THR A 61 -4.26 3.09 23.81
N GLU A 62 -4.91 2.01 24.25
CA GLU A 62 -4.74 1.39 25.57
C GLU A 62 -3.27 0.98 25.77
N GLY A 63 -2.69 0.21 24.85
CA GLY A 63 -1.31 -0.26 24.95
C GLY A 63 -0.27 0.87 24.97
N LEU A 64 -0.44 1.92 24.17
CA LEU A 64 0.44 3.10 24.23
C LEU A 64 0.31 3.84 25.57
N THR A 65 -0.90 3.90 26.13
CA THR A 65 -1.13 4.54 27.42
C THR A 65 -0.50 3.76 28.56
N ASP A 66 -0.66 2.43 28.55
CA ASP A 66 -0.12 1.55 29.59
C ASP A 66 1.41 1.67 29.68
N VAL A 67 2.10 1.77 28.54
CA VAL A 67 3.56 1.83 28.49
C VAL A 67 4.10 3.26 28.65
N PHE A 68 3.50 4.22 27.96
CA PHE A 68 4.07 5.58 27.82
C PHE A 68 3.22 6.68 28.46
N GLY A 69 2.06 6.37 29.03
CA GLY A 69 1.16 7.38 29.58
C GLY A 69 1.74 8.23 30.71
N GLY A 70 2.65 7.67 31.53
CA GLY A 70 3.35 8.35 32.61
C GLY A 70 4.58 9.16 32.19
N ARG A 71 5.01 9.07 30.92
CA ARG A 71 6.18 9.79 30.39
C ARG A 71 5.84 11.21 29.94
N GLY A 72 6.86 11.99 29.59
CA GLY A 72 6.69 13.22 28.81
C GLY A 72 6.02 12.95 27.46
N ARG A 73 5.66 14.00 26.72
CA ARG A 73 4.95 13.84 25.44
C ARG A 73 5.81 13.11 24.42
N ILE A 74 5.29 12.00 23.86
CA ILE A 74 5.91 11.22 22.79
C ILE A 74 4.98 11.28 21.57
N VAL A 75 5.58 11.47 20.38
CA VAL A 75 4.86 11.46 19.11
C VAL A 75 5.54 10.48 18.15
N PHE A 76 4.85 9.39 17.83
CA PHE A 76 5.27 8.36 16.89
C PHE A 76 4.67 8.57 15.51
N ASP A 77 5.39 8.18 14.46
CA ASP A 77 4.88 7.97 13.12
C ASP A 77 5.01 6.49 12.76
N GLY A 78 3.93 5.86 12.38
CA GLY A 78 3.90 4.40 12.21
C GLY A 78 2.81 3.92 11.26
N GLU A 79 2.68 2.60 11.18
CA GLU A 79 1.69 1.91 10.37
C GLU A 79 0.85 1.01 11.27
N VAL A 80 -0.47 1.08 11.18
CA VAL A 80 -1.38 0.08 11.75
C VAL A 80 -1.58 -1.03 10.73
N VAL A 81 -1.32 -2.27 11.13
CA VAL A 81 -1.43 -3.44 10.26
C VAL A 81 -2.35 -4.50 10.88
N ALA A 82 -2.95 -5.33 10.02
CA ALA A 82 -3.55 -6.59 10.39
C ALA A 82 -2.81 -7.73 9.69
N LEU A 83 -2.56 -8.83 10.38
CA LEU A 83 -1.84 -9.97 9.82
C LEU A 83 -2.81 -11.09 9.42
N ALA A 84 -2.52 -11.75 8.31
CA ALA A 84 -3.09 -13.02 7.90
C ALA A 84 -1.94 -14.02 7.73
N GLN A 85 -1.96 -15.11 8.47
CA GLN A 85 -0.90 -16.14 8.43
C GLN A 85 0.51 -15.54 8.61
N GLY A 86 0.66 -14.58 9.51
CA GLY A 86 1.93 -13.90 9.80
C GLY A 86 2.35 -12.82 8.79
N ARG A 87 1.59 -12.58 7.72
CA ARG A 87 1.88 -11.58 6.68
C ARG A 87 0.91 -10.40 6.75
N PRO A 88 1.35 -9.17 6.42
CA PRO A 88 0.45 -8.02 6.34
C PRO A 88 -0.68 -8.25 5.33
N SER A 89 -1.91 -7.98 5.74
CA SER A 89 -3.10 -8.11 4.89
C SER A 89 -3.97 -6.86 4.99
N PHE A 90 -3.86 -6.00 3.99
CA PHE A 90 -4.69 -4.81 3.90
C PHE A 90 -6.18 -5.14 3.74
N ALA A 91 -6.52 -6.20 2.99
CA ALA A 91 -7.90 -6.66 2.84
C ALA A 91 -8.53 -7.03 4.19
N ARG A 92 -7.74 -7.62 5.11
CA ARG A 92 -8.16 -7.89 6.47
C ARG A 92 -8.32 -6.59 7.26
N LEU A 93 -7.35 -5.66 7.16
CA LEU A 93 -7.39 -4.38 7.84
C LEU A 93 -8.58 -3.50 7.40
N GLN A 94 -8.96 -3.55 6.12
CA GLN A 94 -10.10 -2.77 5.59
C GLN A 94 -11.40 -2.99 6.40
N LYS A 95 -11.60 -4.17 6.96
CA LYS A 95 -12.76 -4.49 7.82
C LYS A 95 -12.77 -3.67 9.12
N ARG A 96 -11.65 -3.06 9.49
CA ARG A 96 -11.45 -2.25 10.70
C ARG A 96 -11.29 -0.75 10.41
N MET A 97 -10.67 -0.38 9.29
CA MET A 97 -10.18 0.99 9.02
C MET A 97 -11.22 2.09 9.19
N ASN A 98 -12.47 1.84 8.84
CA ASN A 98 -13.54 2.84 8.86
C ASN A 98 -14.54 2.60 10.02
N THR A 99 -14.22 1.70 10.94
CA THR A 99 -15.10 1.35 12.05
C THR A 99 -14.74 2.18 13.28
N LEU A 100 -15.60 3.11 13.64
CA LEU A 100 -15.50 3.80 14.92
C LEU A 100 -16.01 2.88 16.03
N ARG A 101 -15.25 2.81 17.15
CA ARG A 101 -15.59 1.99 18.33
C ARG A 101 -15.91 0.52 17.97
N PRO A 102 -14.93 -0.21 17.43
CA PRO A 102 -15.12 -1.61 17.03
C PRO A 102 -15.53 -2.47 18.23
N THR A 103 -16.46 -3.39 17.99
CA THR A 103 -16.90 -4.33 19.03
C THR A 103 -15.76 -5.25 19.45
N THR A 104 -15.83 -5.82 20.65
CA THR A 104 -14.85 -6.82 21.13
C THR A 104 -14.74 -8.01 20.17
N ALA A 105 -15.85 -8.46 19.59
CA ALA A 105 -15.87 -9.51 18.58
C ALA A 105 -15.03 -9.13 17.33
N LEU A 106 -15.21 -7.93 16.80
CA LEU A 106 -14.46 -7.46 15.64
C LEU A 106 -12.96 -7.26 15.96
N ARG A 107 -12.62 -6.76 17.15
CA ARG A 107 -11.22 -6.65 17.61
C ARG A 107 -10.54 -8.03 17.66
N ARG A 108 -11.24 -9.07 18.15
CA ARG A 108 -10.73 -10.46 18.17
C ARG A 108 -10.62 -11.07 16.77
N GLN A 109 -11.60 -10.81 15.91
CA GLN A 109 -11.61 -11.33 14.54
C GLN A 109 -10.51 -10.72 13.68
N VAL A 110 -10.24 -9.42 13.85
CA VAL A 110 -9.23 -8.67 13.11
C VAL A 110 -8.33 -7.92 14.11
N PRO A 111 -7.43 -8.62 14.81
CA PRO A 111 -6.45 -7.97 15.65
C PRO A 111 -5.52 -7.10 14.80
N VAL A 112 -5.14 -5.94 15.34
CA VAL A 112 -4.23 -5.00 14.70
C VAL A 112 -3.00 -4.79 15.56
N THR A 113 -1.88 -4.44 14.93
CA THR A 113 -0.62 -4.05 15.58
C THR A 113 -0.20 -2.69 15.03
N TYR A 114 0.26 -1.81 15.89
CA TYR A 114 0.87 -0.54 15.52
C TYR A 114 2.39 -0.72 15.43
N LEU A 115 2.96 -0.29 14.31
CA LEU A 115 4.38 -0.43 13.98
C LEU A 115 5.00 0.97 13.83
N PRO A 116 5.48 1.61 14.90
CA PRO A 116 6.24 2.85 14.80
C PRO A 116 7.52 2.64 14.01
N PHE A 117 7.78 3.53 13.04
CA PHE A 117 8.99 3.54 12.22
C PHE A 117 9.74 4.88 12.26
N ASP A 118 9.17 5.90 12.91
CA ASP A 118 9.84 7.17 13.19
C ASP A 118 9.28 7.78 14.49
N ILE A 119 10.02 8.71 15.08
CA ILE A 119 9.64 9.46 16.27
C ILE A 119 9.87 10.95 16.06
N LEU A 120 8.87 11.75 16.39
CA LEU A 120 8.85 13.19 16.13
C LEU A 120 9.09 14.00 17.41
N SER A 121 8.79 13.40 18.57
CA SER A 121 9.03 13.98 19.89
C SER A 121 9.25 12.85 20.89
N ALA A 122 10.18 13.02 21.82
CA ALA A 122 10.42 12.14 22.96
C ALA A 122 10.49 12.98 24.24
N ASP A 123 9.72 12.55 25.25
CA ASP A 123 9.63 13.21 26.57
C ASP A 123 9.44 14.74 26.49
N GLY A 124 8.70 15.20 25.49
CA GLY A 124 8.41 16.62 25.23
C GLY A 124 9.45 17.37 24.38
N GLY A 125 10.61 16.76 24.12
CA GLY A 125 11.63 17.29 23.21
C GLY A 125 11.26 17.07 21.74
N ASP A 126 11.43 18.08 20.88
CA ASP A 126 11.23 17.98 19.44
C ASP A 126 12.44 17.31 18.78
N LEU A 127 12.20 16.23 18.03
CA LEU A 127 13.22 15.49 17.31
C LEU A 127 13.13 15.68 15.79
N MET A 128 12.19 16.45 15.28
CA MET A 128 11.97 16.53 13.83
C MET A 128 13.18 17.08 13.07
N ALA A 129 13.94 18.01 13.67
CA ALA A 129 15.15 18.55 13.06
C ALA A 129 16.36 17.61 13.16
N ALA A 130 16.32 16.60 14.03
CA ALA A 130 17.43 15.66 14.21
C ALA A 130 17.58 14.73 12.98
N PRO A 131 18.82 14.24 12.72
CA PRO A 131 19.06 13.18 11.73
C PRO A 131 18.19 11.96 11.96
N TYR A 132 17.84 11.25 10.86
CA TYR A 132 17.02 10.04 10.94
C TYR A 132 17.60 8.99 11.91
N LEU A 133 18.92 8.75 11.90
CA LEU A 133 19.52 7.76 12.80
C LEU A 133 19.38 8.13 14.27
N GLU A 134 19.46 9.41 14.62
CA GLU A 134 19.24 9.85 16.01
C GLU A 134 17.79 9.61 16.44
N ARG A 135 16.82 9.93 15.57
CA ARG A 135 15.41 9.62 15.81
C ARG A 135 15.18 8.12 15.91
N ARG A 136 15.87 7.35 15.06
CA ARG A 136 15.75 5.89 15.04
C ARG A 136 16.34 5.26 16.31
N ALA A 137 17.46 5.77 16.82
CA ALA A 137 18.03 5.35 18.11
C ALA A 137 17.05 5.61 19.25
N ALA A 138 16.51 6.83 19.36
CA ALA A 138 15.50 7.17 20.37
C ALA A 138 14.25 6.27 20.27
N LEU A 139 13.80 5.94 19.06
CA LEU A 139 12.69 5.02 18.85
C LEU A 139 13.04 3.60 19.30
N THR A 140 14.26 3.13 19.04
CA THR A 140 14.74 1.79 19.44
C THR A 140 14.83 1.69 20.97
N ASP A 141 15.32 2.73 21.62
CA ASP A 141 15.41 2.78 23.09
C ASP A 141 14.01 2.66 23.73
N LEU A 142 13.02 3.38 23.22
CA LEU A 142 11.64 3.23 23.66
C LEU A 142 11.06 1.83 23.38
N GLY A 143 11.61 1.10 22.40
CA GLY A 143 11.24 -0.27 22.09
C GLY A 143 11.54 -1.25 23.23
N HIS A 144 12.53 -0.96 24.07
CA HIS A 144 12.84 -1.80 25.23
C HIS A 144 11.70 -1.80 26.25
N ASP A 145 10.97 -0.69 26.39
CA ASP A 145 9.82 -0.57 27.28
C ASP A 145 8.62 -1.43 26.84
N LEU A 146 8.59 -1.86 25.56
CA LEU A 146 7.55 -2.70 24.98
C LEU A 146 7.82 -4.22 25.17
N HIS A 147 9.05 -4.61 25.53
CA HIS A 147 9.42 -6.01 25.60
C HIS A 147 8.66 -6.73 26.73
N GLY A 148 7.99 -7.82 26.37
CA GLY A 148 7.27 -8.67 27.34
C GLY A 148 5.95 -8.10 27.86
N VAL A 149 5.54 -6.91 27.45
CA VAL A 149 4.30 -6.25 27.97
C VAL A 149 3.03 -6.78 27.29
N GLY A 150 3.15 -7.41 26.11
CA GLY A 150 2.00 -8.00 25.39
C GLY A 150 1.03 -7.00 24.77
N VAL A 151 1.45 -5.73 24.58
CA VAL A 151 0.66 -4.70 23.92
C VAL A 151 0.76 -4.79 22.39
N PRO A 152 -0.25 -4.34 21.62
CA PRO A 152 -0.23 -4.41 20.16
C PRO A 152 0.58 -3.27 19.53
N VAL A 153 1.79 -3.05 20.04
CA VAL A 153 2.76 -2.05 19.55
C VAL A 153 4.11 -2.72 19.42
N GLN A 154 4.75 -2.59 18.27
CA GLN A 154 6.04 -3.22 18.01
C GLN A 154 6.93 -2.30 17.18
N ILE A 155 8.15 -2.04 17.66
CA ILE A 155 9.18 -1.33 16.91
C ILE A 155 10.00 -2.37 16.14
N LEU A 156 10.01 -2.22 14.81
CA LEU A 156 10.67 -3.16 13.92
C LEU A 156 12.12 -2.74 13.65
N PRO A 157 12.99 -3.67 13.21
CA PRO A 157 14.35 -3.35 12.86
C PRO A 157 14.45 -2.44 11.63
N HIS A 158 15.57 -1.73 11.51
CA HIS A 158 16.06 -1.12 10.30
C HIS A 158 17.45 -1.70 9.97
N TRP A 159 17.91 -1.49 8.76
CA TRP A 159 19.18 -2.03 8.28
C TRP A 159 20.01 -0.93 7.67
N GLU A 160 21.27 -0.85 8.08
CA GLU A 160 22.31 0.04 7.54
C GLU A 160 23.40 -0.80 6.88
N GLY A 161 24.01 -0.29 5.82
CA GLY A 161 25.13 -0.97 5.15
C GLY A 161 24.77 -2.29 4.46
N VAL A 162 23.49 -2.62 4.31
CA VAL A 162 23.02 -3.83 3.62
C VAL A 162 22.63 -3.47 2.20
N ASP A 163 23.01 -4.31 1.23
CA ASP A 163 22.60 -4.13 -0.16
C ASP A 163 21.06 -4.03 -0.28
N GLY A 164 20.61 -3.00 -0.99
CA GLY A 164 19.19 -2.78 -1.19
C GLY A 164 18.49 -3.91 -1.95
N ALA A 165 19.18 -4.64 -2.81
CA ALA A 165 18.63 -5.80 -3.50
C ALA A 165 18.36 -6.96 -2.53
N VAL A 166 19.25 -7.18 -1.55
CA VAL A 166 19.05 -8.17 -0.48
C VAL A 166 17.83 -7.82 0.38
N ILE A 167 17.68 -6.52 0.72
CA ILE A 167 16.49 -6.04 1.46
C ILE A 167 15.20 -6.28 0.67
N LEU A 168 15.19 -6.00 -0.64
CA LEU A 168 14.00 -6.23 -1.47
C LEU A 168 13.70 -7.71 -1.65
N GLU A 169 14.70 -8.56 -1.73
CA GLU A 169 14.49 -10.02 -1.78
C GLU A 169 13.91 -10.54 -0.46
N ALA A 170 14.44 -10.08 0.68
CA ALA A 170 13.88 -10.39 2.00
C ALA A 170 12.43 -9.89 2.14
N ALA A 171 12.13 -8.69 1.62
CA ALA A 171 10.78 -8.14 1.59
C ALA A 171 9.83 -9.01 0.74
N ARG A 172 10.28 -9.52 -0.42
CA ARG A 172 9.51 -10.42 -1.28
C ARG A 172 9.18 -11.72 -0.56
N ASN A 173 10.19 -12.36 0.03
CA ASN A 173 10.03 -13.63 0.74
C ASN A 173 9.13 -13.53 1.96
N SER A 174 9.10 -12.36 2.60
CA SER A 174 8.24 -12.06 3.75
C SER A 174 6.86 -11.53 3.38
N GLY A 175 6.52 -11.38 2.09
CA GLY A 175 5.23 -10.87 1.63
C GLY A 175 5.00 -9.38 1.94
N MET A 176 6.08 -8.59 2.04
CA MET A 176 5.99 -7.15 2.25
C MET A 176 5.68 -6.40 0.95
N GLU A 177 5.19 -5.17 1.07
CA GLU A 177 4.92 -4.31 -0.09
C GLU A 177 6.20 -3.87 -0.82
N GLY A 178 7.34 -3.94 -0.16
CA GLY A 178 8.64 -3.48 -0.61
C GLY A 178 9.47 -2.96 0.56
N ALA A 179 10.27 -1.94 0.30
CA ALA A 179 11.08 -1.28 1.31
C ALA A 179 11.03 0.25 1.21
N VAL A 180 11.32 0.92 2.32
CA VAL A 180 11.55 2.36 2.37
C VAL A 180 13.01 2.59 2.72
N PHE A 181 13.70 3.32 1.85
CA PHE A 181 15.08 3.74 2.05
C PHE A 181 15.08 5.18 2.54
N LYS A 182 15.72 5.43 3.66
CA LYS A 182 15.77 6.74 4.33
C LYS A 182 17.22 7.22 4.40
N ARG A 183 17.48 8.48 4.01
CA ARG A 183 18.80 9.10 4.19
C ARG A 183 19.10 9.25 5.67
N VAL A 184 20.23 8.70 6.12
CA VAL A 184 20.60 8.62 7.55
C VAL A 184 20.70 9.99 8.24
N GLY A 185 21.19 11.01 7.54
CA GLY A 185 21.30 12.39 8.04
C GLY A 185 20.06 13.26 7.80
N SER A 186 18.93 12.72 7.31
CA SER A 186 17.80 13.57 6.95
C SER A 186 16.92 13.96 8.14
N PRO A 187 16.47 15.23 8.20
CA PRO A 187 15.44 15.64 9.14
C PRO A 187 14.07 15.07 8.74
N TYR A 188 13.12 15.10 9.66
CA TYR A 188 11.72 14.84 9.39
C TYR A 188 11.01 16.12 8.95
N LEU A 189 10.46 16.15 7.75
CA LEU A 189 9.82 17.34 7.16
C LEU A 189 8.30 17.14 7.08
N PRO A 190 7.54 17.63 8.06
CA PRO A 190 6.09 17.42 8.14
C PRO A 190 5.36 17.84 6.87
N GLY A 191 4.47 16.99 6.36
CA GLY A 191 3.62 17.24 5.19
C GLY A 191 4.35 17.24 3.86
N GLN A 192 5.67 17.19 3.84
CA GLN A 192 6.45 17.29 2.62
C GLN A 192 6.75 15.91 2.01
N ARG A 193 6.79 15.86 0.68
CA ARG A 193 7.32 14.73 -0.07
C ARG A 193 8.77 15.02 -0.45
N THR A 194 9.68 14.17 0.01
CA THR A 194 11.11 14.38 -0.20
C THR A 194 11.77 13.18 -0.88
N ARG A 195 12.93 13.41 -1.48
CA ARG A 195 13.79 12.35 -2.01
C ARG A 195 14.66 11.70 -0.94
N SER A 196 14.67 12.25 0.29
CA SER A 196 15.37 11.66 1.44
C SER A 196 14.70 10.36 1.92
N TRP A 197 13.43 10.18 1.58
CA TRP A 197 12.71 8.91 1.76
C TRP A 197 12.29 8.39 0.41
N ARG A 198 12.81 7.22 0.01
CA ARG A 198 12.46 6.52 -1.23
C ARG A 198 11.69 5.24 -0.91
N LYS A 199 10.52 5.07 -1.46
CA LYS A 199 9.80 3.79 -1.41
C LYS A 199 10.03 3.02 -2.70
N VAL A 200 10.59 1.83 -2.57
CA VAL A 200 10.77 0.86 -3.65
C VAL A 200 9.74 -0.25 -3.45
N LEU A 201 8.78 -0.31 -4.37
CA LEU A 201 7.66 -1.24 -4.26
C LEU A 201 7.95 -2.50 -5.08
N LEU A 202 7.69 -3.64 -4.47
CA LEU A 202 7.61 -4.91 -5.17
C LEU A 202 6.31 -4.95 -5.95
N ARG A 203 6.40 -5.31 -7.22
CA ARG A 203 5.25 -5.49 -8.09
C ARG A 203 5.38 -6.80 -8.83
N THR A 204 4.32 -7.59 -8.79
CA THR A 204 4.14 -8.73 -9.66
C THR A 204 3.80 -8.24 -11.06
N ARG A 205 4.25 -8.94 -12.09
CA ARG A 205 3.85 -8.71 -13.49
C ARG A 205 3.24 -9.98 -14.01
N SER A 206 2.09 -9.84 -14.62
CA SER A 206 1.42 -10.93 -15.33
C SER A 206 0.75 -10.41 -16.58
N SER A 207 0.52 -11.32 -17.50
CA SER A 207 -0.20 -11.03 -18.73
C SER A 207 -1.69 -11.28 -18.54
N CYS A 208 -2.53 -10.38 -19.05
CA CYS A 208 -3.98 -10.45 -19.00
C CYS A 208 -4.58 -10.20 -20.39
N LEU A 209 -5.79 -10.68 -20.63
CA LEU A 209 -6.58 -10.36 -21.81
C LEU A 209 -7.34 -9.05 -21.61
N ILE A 210 -7.40 -8.21 -22.65
CA ILE A 210 -8.38 -7.12 -22.68
C ILE A 210 -9.73 -7.72 -23.06
N VAL A 211 -10.71 -7.59 -22.17
CA VAL A 211 -12.09 -8.08 -22.39
C VAL A 211 -13.07 -6.93 -22.61
N GLY A 212 -12.66 -5.71 -22.29
CA GLY A 212 -13.45 -4.50 -22.46
C GLY A 212 -12.67 -3.25 -22.10
N TRP A 213 -13.30 -2.10 -22.29
CA TRP A 213 -12.73 -0.82 -21.90
C TRP A 213 -13.83 0.16 -21.49
N ILE A 214 -13.43 1.16 -20.70
CA ILE A 214 -14.29 2.20 -20.18
C ILE A 214 -13.81 3.54 -20.70
N ALA A 215 -14.74 4.35 -21.21
CA ALA A 215 -14.46 5.68 -21.71
C ALA A 215 -14.23 6.67 -20.55
N GLY A 216 -13.44 7.71 -20.77
CA GLY A 216 -13.29 8.81 -19.83
C GLY A 216 -14.55 9.66 -19.71
N GLY A 217 -14.59 10.52 -18.69
CA GLY A 217 -15.66 11.49 -18.51
C GLY A 217 -15.39 12.82 -19.25
N GLY A 218 -16.42 13.62 -19.49
CA GLY A 218 -16.31 14.96 -20.04
C GLY A 218 -15.60 15.05 -21.39
N ALA A 219 -14.55 15.86 -21.49
CA ALA A 219 -13.75 16.02 -22.70
C ALA A 219 -13.00 14.74 -23.15
N GLN A 220 -12.84 13.77 -22.26
CA GLN A 220 -12.16 12.49 -22.52
C GLN A 220 -13.11 11.33 -22.85
N ARG A 221 -14.40 11.58 -23.05
CA ARG A 221 -15.41 10.55 -23.36
C ARG A 221 -15.11 9.68 -24.58
N ASN A 222 -14.19 10.13 -25.43
CA ASN A 222 -13.72 9.39 -26.60
C ASN A 222 -12.37 8.71 -26.41
N MET A 223 -11.83 8.66 -25.20
CA MET A 223 -10.54 8.05 -24.89
C MET A 223 -10.71 6.86 -23.93
N VAL A 224 -9.83 5.88 -24.04
CA VAL A 224 -9.75 4.77 -23.07
C VAL A 224 -9.35 5.32 -21.70
N SER A 225 -10.23 5.30 -20.73
CA SER A 225 -9.92 5.63 -19.33
C SER A 225 -9.29 4.45 -18.62
N SER A 226 -9.93 3.28 -18.71
CA SER A 226 -9.40 2.03 -18.18
C SER A 226 -9.70 0.85 -19.08
N LEU A 227 -8.90 -0.21 -18.96
CA LEU A 227 -9.15 -1.52 -19.60
C LEU A 227 -9.75 -2.45 -18.56
N VAL A 228 -10.72 -3.24 -18.98
CA VAL A 228 -11.26 -4.37 -18.23
C VAL A 228 -10.48 -5.62 -18.62
N LEU A 229 -9.99 -6.35 -17.62
CA LEU A 229 -9.06 -7.46 -17.81
C LEU A 229 -9.70 -8.80 -17.47
N GLY A 230 -9.30 -9.82 -18.22
CA GLY A 230 -9.71 -11.21 -18.02
C GLY A 230 -8.54 -12.18 -18.12
N ALA A 231 -8.73 -13.37 -17.56
CA ALA A 231 -7.87 -14.54 -17.71
C ALA A 231 -8.74 -15.80 -17.62
N TYR A 232 -8.32 -16.90 -18.25
CA TYR A 232 -9.05 -18.16 -18.19
C TYR A 232 -8.85 -18.86 -16.85
N ASP A 233 -9.89 -19.47 -16.31
CA ASP A 233 -9.78 -20.38 -15.18
C ASP A 233 -9.35 -21.79 -15.64
N ASP A 234 -9.19 -22.70 -14.67
CA ASP A 234 -8.84 -24.11 -14.90
C ASP A 234 -9.89 -24.89 -15.71
N GLN A 235 -11.10 -24.35 -15.85
CA GLN A 235 -12.19 -24.90 -16.66
C GLN A 235 -12.25 -24.27 -18.07
N GLY A 236 -11.32 -23.39 -18.41
CA GLY A 236 -11.29 -22.65 -19.67
C GLY A 236 -12.38 -21.57 -19.79
N VAL A 237 -12.96 -21.14 -18.67
CA VAL A 237 -13.92 -20.05 -18.64
C VAL A 237 -13.20 -18.74 -18.42
N LEU A 238 -13.48 -17.73 -19.24
CA LEU A 238 -12.89 -16.41 -19.12
C LEU A 238 -13.51 -15.67 -17.92
N ARG A 239 -12.67 -15.31 -16.96
CA ARG A 239 -13.04 -14.66 -15.69
C ARG A 239 -12.53 -13.23 -15.62
N TYR A 240 -13.27 -12.37 -14.94
CA TYR A 240 -12.81 -11.03 -14.57
C TYR A 240 -11.63 -11.11 -13.61
N VAL A 241 -10.57 -10.34 -13.87
CA VAL A 241 -9.39 -10.27 -13.00
C VAL A 241 -9.04 -8.85 -12.58
N GLY A 242 -9.81 -7.86 -12.97
CA GLY A 242 -9.62 -6.49 -12.56
C GLY A 242 -9.72 -5.47 -13.70
N SER A 243 -9.49 -4.20 -13.36
CA SER A 243 -9.45 -3.11 -14.35
C SER A 243 -8.20 -2.26 -14.14
N VAL A 244 -7.56 -1.81 -15.24
CA VAL A 244 -6.35 -0.99 -15.19
C VAL A 244 -6.60 0.37 -15.85
N GLY A 245 -6.41 1.46 -15.07
CA GLY A 245 -6.60 2.85 -15.52
C GLY A 245 -5.31 3.68 -15.54
N THR A 246 -4.18 3.11 -15.12
CA THR A 246 -2.90 3.80 -14.99
C THR A 246 -1.80 3.16 -15.85
N GLY A 247 -0.70 3.87 -16.07
CA GLY A 247 0.44 3.38 -16.86
C GLY A 247 0.34 3.66 -18.37
N PHE A 248 -0.67 4.38 -18.82
CA PHE A 248 -0.85 4.76 -20.22
C PHE A 248 -0.31 6.16 -20.51
N THR A 249 0.34 6.31 -21.65
CA THR A 249 0.53 7.64 -22.28
C THR A 249 -0.70 7.98 -23.13
N MET A 250 -0.83 9.24 -23.51
CA MET A 250 -1.92 9.67 -24.40
C MET A 250 -1.84 9.00 -25.78
N ALA A 251 -0.62 8.73 -26.27
CA ALA A 251 -0.41 8.03 -27.53
C ALA A 251 -0.92 6.58 -27.43
N VAL A 252 -0.57 5.87 -26.33
CA VAL A 252 -1.04 4.50 -26.08
C VAL A 252 -2.56 4.45 -25.97
N ARG A 253 -3.19 5.41 -25.29
CA ARG A 253 -4.67 5.47 -25.18
C ARG A 253 -5.35 5.58 -26.55
N ARG A 254 -4.80 6.41 -27.47
CA ARG A 254 -5.31 6.54 -28.84
C ARG A 254 -5.15 5.25 -29.61
N GLN A 255 -3.95 4.65 -29.62
CA GLN A 255 -3.69 3.38 -30.31
C GLN A 255 -4.59 2.24 -29.83
N LEU A 256 -4.77 2.14 -28.50
CA LEU A 256 -5.68 1.15 -27.92
C LEU A 256 -7.10 1.36 -28.37
N LYS A 257 -7.60 2.62 -28.35
CA LYS A 257 -8.94 2.93 -28.80
C LYS A 257 -9.19 2.48 -30.25
N GLU A 258 -8.27 2.83 -31.16
CA GLU A 258 -8.37 2.45 -32.57
C GLU A 258 -8.45 0.93 -32.76
N LYS A 259 -7.59 0.18 -32.05
CA LYS A 259 -7.60 -1.29 -32.11
C LYS A 259 -8.85 -1.90 -31.47
N LEU A 260 -9.25 -1.40 -30.31
CA LEU A 260 -10.37 -1.95 -29.56
C LEU A 260 -11.71 -1.69 -30.29
N ALA A 261 -11.83 -0.58 -31.01
CA ALA A 261 -13.02 -0.26 -31.81
C ALA A 261 -13.32 -1.31 -32.91
N THR A 262 -12.28 -1.95 -33.47
CA THR A 262 -12.46 -3.02 -34.48
C THR A 262 -12.84 -4.38 -33.87
N LEU A 263 -12.74 -4.49 -32.55
CA LEU A 263 -12.99 -5.71 -31.79
C LEU A 263 -14.26 -5.61 -30.92
N GLU A 264 -15.02 -4.52 -31.03
CA GLU A 264 -16.21 -4.33 -30.20
C GLU A 264 -17.26 -5.43 -30.42
N ARG A 265 -17.86 -5.86 -29.32
CA ARG A 265 -18.93 -6.82 -29.26
C ARG A 265 -20.09 -6.33 -28.37
N ARG A 266 -21.29 -6.83 -28.65
CA ARG A 266 -22.50 -6.38 -27.92
C ARG A 266 -22.62 -6.95 -26.50
N THR A 267 -22.08 -8.13 -26.27
CA THR A 267 -22.23 -8.88 -25.02
C THR A 267 -20.86 -9.07 -24.34
N SER A 268 -20.86 -9.20 -23.02
CA SER A 268 -19.65 -9.54 -22.26
C SER A 268 -19.04 -10.86 -22.71
N PRO A 269 -17.72 -10.96 -22.91
CA PRO A 269 -17.04 -12.25 -23.09
C PRO A 269 -16.84 -13.01 -21.77
N LEU A 270 -17.01 -12.33 -20.63
CA LEU A 270 -16.95 -12.91 -19.30
C LEU A 270 -18.27 -13.66 -19.05
N GLY A 271 -18.21 -14.78 -18.37
CA GLY A 271 -19.41 -15.50 -17.94
C GLY A 271 -20.27 -14.67 -16.97
N THR A 272 -20.68 -15.26 -15.88
CA THR A 272 -21.49 -14.59 -14.84
C THR A 272 -20.72 -13.55 -14.00
N ASP A 273 -19.39 -13.47 -14.13
CA ASP A 273 -18.52 -12.64 -13.31
C ASP A 273 -18.25 -11.24 -13.91
N ALA A 274 -19.08 -10.78 -14.83
CA ALA A 274 -18.93 -9.42 -15.37
C ALA A 274 -19.08 -8.39 -14.25
N PRO A 275 -18.15 -7.41 -14.13
CA PRO A 275 -18.26 -6.37 -13.12
C PRO A 275 -19.57 -5.61 -13.29
N ALA A 276 -20.23 -5.27 -12.17
CA ALA A 276 -21.46 -4.51 -12.20
C ALA A 276 -21.24 -3.16 -12.88
N ALA A 277 -22.16 -2.78 -13.77
CA ALA A 277 -22.08 -1.50 -14.51
C ALA A 277 -22.05 -0.27 -13.57
N GLU A 278 -22.63 -0.42 -12.38
CA GLU A 278 -22.68 0.63 -11.34
C GLU A 278 -21.32 0.95 -10.71
N GLU A 279 -20.40 -0.02 -10.67
CA GLU A 279 -19.09 0.19 -10.05
C GLU A 279 -18.03 0.76 -11.01
N HIS A 280 -18.19 0.56 -12.32
CA HIS A 280 -17.12 0.80 -13.31
C HIS A 280 -17.54 1.71 -14.47
N GLY A 281 -18.80 2.15 -14.54
CA GLY A 281 -19.34 2.85 -15.68
C GLY A 281 -19.69 1.91 -16.86
N ILE A 282 -20.08 2.48 -18.00
CA ILE A 282 -20.48 1.69 -19.20
C ILE A 282 -19.23 1.05 -19.81
N VAL A 283 -19.16 -0.28 -19.73
CA VAL A 283 -18.10 -1.08 -20.34
C VAL A 283 -18.43 -1.31 -21.82
N ARG A 284 -17.48 -1.03 -22.70
CA ARG A 284 -17.50 -1.47 -24.10
C ARG A 284 -16.73 -2.77 -24.22
N TRP A 285 -17.46 -3.84 -24.45
CA TRP A 285 -16.90 -5.18 -24.54
C TRP A 285 -16.18 -5.40 -25.86
N VAL A 286 -15.10 -6.21 -25.83
CA VAL A 286 -14.32 -6.54 -27.02
C VAL A 286 -13.99 -8.03 -27.07
N GLU A 287 -13.66 -8.52 -28.27
CA GLU A 287 -13.12 -9.88 -28.44
C GLU A 287 -11.79 -10.00 -27.68
N PRO A 288 -11.60 -11.05 -26.85
CA PRO A 288 -10.46 -11.20 -25.95
C PRO A 288 -9.21 -11.73 -26.68
N VAL A 289 -8.75 -10.99 -27.69
CA VAL A 289 -7.59 -11.36 -28.52
C VAL A 289 -6.35 -10.51 -28.27
N ILE A 290 -6.45 -9.50 -27.43
CA ILE A 290 -5.30 -8.64 -27.10
C ILE A 290 -4.78 -8.98 -25.71
N VAL A 291 -3.52 -9.40 -25.66
CA VAL A 291 -2.79 -9.65 -24.42
C VAL A 291 -2.00 -8.42 -24.00
N VAL A 292 -2.03 -8.07 -22.73
CA VAL A 292 -1.31 -6.95 -22.13
C VAL A 292 -0.59 -7.35 -20.85
N ASP A 293 0.59 -6.81 -20.63
CA ASP A 293 1.29 -6.91 -19.34
C ASP A 293 0.77 -5.85 -18.38
N VAL A 294 0.52 -6.30 -17.16
CA VAL A 294 0.08 -5.47 -16.06
C VAL A 294 0.97 -5.72 -14.85
N ALA A 295 1.49 -4.64 -14.27
CA ALA A 295 2.17 -4.72 -12.98
C ALA A 295 1.16 -4.38 -11.88
N TYR A 296 1.08 -5.18 -10.84
CA TYR A 296 0.14 -5.01 -9.73
C TYR A 296 0.81 -5.40 -8.40
N ARG A 297 0.13 -5.14 -7.29
CA ARG A 297 0.64 -5.50 -5.95
C ARG A 297 0.31 -6.94 -5.59
N GLU A 298 -0.95 -7.27 -5.67
CA GLU A 298 -1.48 -8.61 -5.38
C GLU A 298 -2.76 -8.85 -6.17
N TYR A 299 -3.10 -10.10 -6.38
CA TYR A 299 -4.40 -10.53 -6.88
C TYR A 299 -5.28 -10.94 -5.70
N GLN A 300 -6.50 -10.40 -5.63
CA GLN A 300 -7.46 -10.63 -4.54
C GLN A 300 -8.84 -10.98 -5.11
N PRO A 301 -9.76 -11.55 -4.28
CA PRO A 301 -11.17 -11.57 -4.64
C PRO A 301 -11.66 -10.16 -4.98
N GLY A 302 -12.09 -9.94 -6.22
CA GLY A 302 -12.44 -8.61 -6.75
C GLY A 302 -11.42 -8.04 -7.74
N GLY A 303 -10.23 -8.65 -7.91
CA GLY A 303 -9.30 -8.34 -8.99
C GLY A 303 -7.91 -7.87 -8.57
N LEU A 304 -7.16 -7.38 -9.54
CA LEU A 304 -5.79 -6.87 -9.37
C LEU A 304 -5.77 -5.58 -8.55
N ARG A 305 -4.94 -5.52 -7.53
CA ARG A 305 -4.78 -4.34 -6.68
C ARG A 305 -3.69 -3.41 -7.22
N HIS A 306 -4.02 -2.12 -7.36
CA HIS A 306 -3.14 -1.08 -7.91
C HIS A 306 -2.49 -1.45 -9.25
N PRO A 307 -3.27 -1.93 -10.23
CA PRO A 307 -2.72 -2.33 -11.51
C PRO A 307 -2.19 -1.13 -12.30
N SER A 308 -1.13 -1.40 -13.07
CA SER A 308 -0.50 -0.43 -13.97
C SER A 308 -0.14 -1.12 -15.28
N PHE A 309 -0.66 -0.61 -16.38
CA PHE A 309 -0.37 -1.09 -17.72
C PHE A 309 1.13 -0.95 -18.05
N LYS A 310 1.71 -1.99 -18.66
CA LYS A 310 3.13 -2.04 -19.01
C LYS A 310 3.40 -2.19 -20.51
N GLY A 311 2.42 -2.64 -21.24
CA GLY A 311 2.55 -2.81 -22.69
C GLY A 311 1.65 -3.89 -23.24
N GLN A 312 1.53 -3.93 -24.57
CA GLN A 312 0.88 -5.02 -25.29
C GLN A 312 1.89 -6.15 -25.53
N ARG A 313 1.48 -7.39 -25.32
CA ARG A 313 2.21 -8.61 -25.66
C ARG A 313 1.68 -9.15 -26.98
N ARG A 314 2.57 -9.34 -27.95
CA ARG A 314 2.25 -9.89 -29.29
C ARG A 314 2.80 -11.28 -29.49
N ASP A 315 3.60 -11.72 -28.54
CA ASP A 315 4.33 -12.98 -28.52
C ASP A 315 3.59 -14.07 -27.75
N LEU A 316 2.49 -13.73 -27.06
CA LEU A 316 1.68 -14.68 -26.30
C LEU A 316 0.37 -14.99 -27.01
N ASP A 317 0.01 -16.28 -26.99
CA ASP A 317 -1.32 -16.72 -27.44
C ASP A 317 -2.39 -16.32 -26.42
N PRO A 318 -3.48 -15.65 -26.83
CA PRO A 318 -4.59 -15.31 -25.95
C PRO A 318 -5.17 -16.50 -25.17
N GLY A 319 -5.22 -17.68 -25.79
CA GLY A 319 -5.72 -18.90 -25.14
C GLY A 319 -4.83 -19.44 -24.01
N SER A 320 -3.58 -18.97 -23.93
CA SER A 320 -2.64 -19.39 -22.88
C SER A 320 -2.70 -18.54 -21.60
N ILE A 321 -3.52 -17.49 -21.56
CA ILE A 321 -3.57 -16.56 -20.43
C ILE A 321 -4.49 -17.09 -19.34
N THR A 322 -3.91 -17.65 -18.28
CA THR A 322 -4.63 -18.29 -17.18
C THR A 322 -4.53 -17.50 -15.87
N ARG A 323 -5.50 -17.73 -14.98
CA ARG A 323 -5.52 -17.11 -13.64
C ARG A 323 -4.38 -17.58 -12.74
N ASP A 324 -3.83 -18.76 -12.96
CA ASP A 324 -2.73 -19.31 -12.15
C ASP A 324 -1.43 -18.52 -12.32
N SER A 325 -1.35 -17.70 -13.35
CA SER A 325 -0.20 -16.81 -13.60
C SER A 325 -0.32 -15.41 -12.91
N LEU A 326 -1.39 -15.19 -12.11
CA LEU A 326 -1.67 -13.91 -11.43
C LEU A 326 -1.19 -13.88 -9.98
#